data_48cd86c5354682568a68e356eb40a73c
#
_entry.id   48cd86c5354682568a68e356eb40a73c
#
_cell.length_a   1.000
_cell.length_b   1.000
_cell.length_c   1.000
_cell.angle_alpha   90.00
_cell.angle_beta   90.00
_cell.angle_gamma   90.00
#
_symmetry.space_group_name_H-M   'P 1'
#
loop_
_entity.id
_entity.type
_entity.pdbx_description
1 polymer ?
#
loop_
_entity_poly.entity_id
_entity_poly.type
_entity_poly.pdbx_seq_one_letter_code
_entity_poly.pdbx_strand_id
1 'polypeptide(L)'
;MRITEKYRKAPDGFTLQQWELFNQDGIIIIEDAISDDGVAEYIDAIDWVTSTDAKYQDGEYWGKDNIVELNSVFTNLIDHSRHVGFAYDIFGELLKLHQSQIFIRPPGDNNYNIWHPDGARALPYGVFSSHLPLQIKIGYWLTDISHQKMGNMVVMPGSHRQQYLDAYDTHESVSGERILCLTKGTMTIMNSSIWHRVEPNESEVMRKNIFVAYCPSWITPADRWQSSPEWMSILNREQRIIMRSYKWAYHNAKPPAEDFPLFLDRETGLDCDPFFYSDHVKLHRRKRKIMPEKLDY
;
A
#
# COMPACT_ATOMS: atom_id res chain seq x y z
N MET A 1 25.76 15.83 -21.97
CA MET A 1 24.41 16.25 -22.34
C MET A 1 23.48 15.35 -21.56
N ARG A 2 23.00 15.80 -20.37
CA ARG A 2 22.04 15.01 -19.57
C ARG A 2 20.74 15.00 -20.39
N ILE A 3 20.30 13.80 -20.76
CA ILE A 3 18.94 13.60 -21.26
C ILE A 3 18.06 14.00 -20.08
N THR A 4 17.34 15.11 -20.21
CA THR A 4 16.31 15.49 -19.25
C THR A 4 15.26 14.42 -19.29
N GLU A 5 15.31 13.46 -18.36
CA GLU A 5 14.21 12.53 -18.10
C GLU A 5 12.96 13.42 -17.92
N LYS A 6 11.96 13.16 -18.72
CA LYS A 6 10.75 13.97 -18.72
C LYS A 6 9.99 13.67 -17.44
N TYR A 7 9.98 14.62 -16.52
CA TYR A 7 9.15 14.51 -15.31
C TYR A 7 7.70 14.26 -15.68
N ARG A 8 7.04 13.38 -14.97
CA ARG A 8 5.60 13.16 -15.14
C ARG A 8 4.79 13.89 -14.06
N LYS A 9 3.56 14.22 -14.40
CA LYS A 9 2.61 14.75 -13.43
C LYS A 9 2.25 13.69 -12.39
N ALA A 10 1.96 14.13 -11.16
CA ALA A 10 1.44 13.25 -10.13
C ALA A 10 0.16 12.58 -10.63
N PRO A 11 0.06 11.24 -10.56
CA PRO A 11 -1.18 10.54 -10.86
C PRO A 11 -2.32 10.94 -9.92
N ASP A 12 -3.55 10.68 -10.34
CA ASP A 12 -4.72 10.95 -9.51
C ASP A 12 -4.64 10.22 -8.17
N GLY A 13 -5.06 10.91 -7.12
CA GLY A 13 -5.14 10.39 -5.76
C GLY A 13 -6.58 10.42 -5.25
N PHE A 14 -6.74 10.76 -3.95
CA PHE A 14 -8.05 10.80 -3.34
C PHE A 14 -8.94 11.88 -3.93
N THR A 15 -10.17 11.51 -4.31
CA THR A 15 -11.26 12.48 -4.35
C THR A 15 -11.59 12.94 -2.92
N LEU A 16 -12.31 14.06 -2.79
CA LEU A 16 -12.72 14.54 -1.45
C LEU A 16 -13.53 13.47 -0.71
N GLN A 17 -14.48 12.84 -1.37
CA GLN A 17 -15.30 11.80 -0.78
C GLN A 17 -14.48 10.57 -0.33
N GLN A 18 -13.56 10.12 -1.17
CA GLN A 18 -12.66 9.01 -0.82
C GLN A 18 -11.78 9.36 0.38
N TRP A 19 -11.30 10.60 0.44
CA TRP A 19 -10.49 11.07 1.57
C TRP A 19 -11.29 11.10 2.88
N GLU A 20 -12.55 11.56 2.83
CA GLU A 20 -13.46 11.56 3.99
C GLU A 20 -13.71 10.13 4.49
N LEU A 21 -14.04 9.20 3.58
CA LEU A 21 -14.22 7.78 3.91
C LEU A 21 -12.94 7.15 4.47
N PHE A 22 -11.79 7.41 3.86
CA PHE A 22 -10.50 6.90 4.34
C PHE A 22 -10.17 7.41 5.75
N ASN A 23 -10.43 8.67 6.03
CA ASN A 23 -10.23 9.24 7.37
C ASN A 23 -11.24 8.68 8.38
N GLN A 24 -12.47 8.40 7.97
CA GLN A 24 -13.50 7.86 8.83
C GLN A 24 -13.28 6.39 9.14
N ASP A 25 -13.18 5.57 8.11
CA ASP A 25 -13.19 4.11 8.19
C ASP A 25 -11.78 3.50 8.25
N GLY A 26 -10.75 4.21 7.75
CA GLY A 26 -9.39 3.71 7.61
C GLY A 26 -9.17 2.85 6.36
N ILE A 27 -10.20 2.68 5.54
CA ILE A 27 -10.16 1.88 4.32
C ILE A 27 -11.13 2.45 3.28
N ILE A 28 -10.72 2.40 2.02
CA ILE A 28 -11.61 2.57 0.87
C ILE A 28 -11.51 1.37 -0.05
N ILE A 29 -12.60 1.08 -0.76
CA ILE A 29 -12.75 0.02 -1.73
C ILE A 29 -13.04 0.67 -3.08
N ILE A 30 -12.31 0.28 -4.11
CA ILE A 30 -12.47 0.77 -5.48
C ILE A 30 -12.73 -0.45 -6.35
N GLU A 31 -13.98 -0.66 -6.68
CA GLU A 31 -14.42 -1.74 -7.58
C GLU A 31 -13.93 -1.47 -9.00
N ASP A 32 -13.79 -2.52 -9.82
CA ASP A 32 -13.39 -2.46 -11.23
C ASP A 32 -12.10 -1.62 -11.48
N ALA A 33 -11.23 -1.55 -10.47
CA ALA A 33 -9.98 -0.80 -10.56
C ALA A 33 -8.96 -1.46 -11.48
N ILE A 34 -9.04 -2.77 -11.67
CA ILE A 34 -8.14 -3.59 -12.49
C ILE A 34 -8.99 -4.31 -13.53
N SER A 35 -8.69 -4.12 -14.81
CA SER A 35 -9.37 -4.81 -15.90
C SER A 35 -9.12 -6.32 -15.86
N ASP A 36 -9.97 -7.11 -16.51
CA ASP A 36 -9.77 -8.56 -16.63
C ASP A 36 -8.40 -8.92 -17.21
N ASP A 37 -7.94 -8.20 -18.23
CA ASP A 37 -6.60 -8.39 -18.80
C ASP A 37 -5.49 -8.09 -17.77
N GLY A 38 -5.66 -7.04 -16.98
CA GLY A 38 -4.70 -6.72 -15.91
C GLY A 38 -4.71 -7.75 -14.78
N VAL A 39 -5.88 -8.29 -14.43
CA VAL A 39 -5.99 -9.40 -13.48
C VAL A 39 -5.27 -10.64 -14.02
N ALA A 40 -5.47 -10.99 -15.29
CA ALA A 40 -4.81 -12.12 -15.93
C ALA A 40 -3.29 -11.94 -15.92
N GLU A 41 -2.78 -10.75 -16.29
CA GLU A 41 -1.35 -10.44 -16.28
C GLU A 41 -0.73 -10.64 -14.88
N TYR A 42 -1.40 -10.19 -13.82
CA TYR A 42 -0.90 -10.39 -12.46
C TYR A 42 -0.96 -11.86 -12.04
N ILE A 43 -1.99 -12.60 -12.43
CA ILE A 43 -2.08 -14.05 -12.14
C ILE A 43 -0.96 -14.80 -12.84
N ASP A 44 -0.71 -14.55 -14.12
CA ASP A 44 0.37 -15.18 -14.89
C ASP A 44 1.75 -14.88 -14.25
N ALA A 45 1.96 -13.64 -13.78
CA ALA A 45 3.19 -13.26 -13.09
C ALA A 45 3.34 -13.97 -11.74
N ILE A 46 2.24 -14.16 -10.99
CA ILE A 46 2.22 -14.95 -9.75
C ILE A 46 2.57 -16.41 -10.05
N ASP A 47 1.94 -17.01 -11.06
CA ASP A 47 2.15 -18.40 -11.44
C ASP A 47 3.59 -18.65 -11.94
N TRP A 48 4.18 -17.66 -12.61
CA TRP A 48 5.61 -17.70 -12.93
C TRP A 48 6.49 -17.70 -11.66
N VAL A 49 6.21 -16.84 -10.67
CA VAL A 49 6.98 -16.79 -9.42
C VAL A 49 6.84 -18.10 -8.65
N THR A 50 5.64 -18.65 -8.53
CA THR A 50 5.40 -19.90 -7.80
C THR A 50 6.12 -21.08 -8.49
N SER A 51 6.16 -21.11 -9.84
CA SER A 51 6.86 -22.14 -10.59
C SER A 51 8.38 -22.17 -10.37
N THR A 52 8.95 -21.05 -9.91
CA THR A 52 10.39 -20.88 -9.66
C THR A 52 10.76 -20.87 -8.18
N ASP A 53 9.79 -20.75 -7.27
CA ASP A 53 10.04 -20.71 -5.83
C ASP A 53 9.99 -22.11 -5.21
N ALA A 54 11.14 -22.60 -4.78
CA ALA A 54 11.25 -23.94 -4.15
C ALA A 54 10.45 -24.08 -2.82
N LYS A 55 9.95 -22.98 -2.27
CA LYS A 55 9.12 -22.97 -1.04
C LYS A 55 7.62 -23.06 -1.36
N TYR A 56 7.23 -22.87 -2.62
CA TYR A 56 5.83 -23.01 -3.00
C TYR A 56 5.44 -24.48 -3.03
N GLN A 57 4.31 -24.80 -2.41
CA GLN A 57 3.69 -26.11 -2.47
C GLN A 57 2.23 -25.91 -2.86
N ASP A 58 1.81 -26.60 -3.91
CA ASP A 58 0.44 -26.53 -4.40
C ASP A 58 -0.53 -27.04 -3.32
N GLY A 59 -1.63 -26.32 -3.14
CA GLY A 59 -2.62 -26.63 -2.09
C GLY A 59 -2.26 -26.16 -0.68
N GLU A 60 -1.12 -25.49 -0.49
CA GLU A 60 -0.75 -24.88 0.77
C GLU A 60 -0.82 -23.35 0.75
N TYR A 61 -1.02 -22.75 1.94
CA TYR A 61 -0.87 -21.29 2.08
C TYR A 61 0.55 -20.86 1.74
N TRP A 62 0.65 -19.82 0.91
CA TRP A 62 1.94 -19.28 0.53
C TRP A 62 1.94 -17.75 0.49
N GLY A 63 3.03 -17.16 0.99
CA GLY A 63 3.30 -15.73 0.96
C GLY A 63 4.71 -15.45 0.45
N LYS A 64 4.86 -14.38 -0.32
CA LYS A 64 6.13 -13.93 -0.87
C LYS A 64 6.29 -12.44 -0.70
N ASP A 65 7.40 -12.04 -0.08
CA ASP A 65 7.78 -10.64 0.07
C ASP A 65 8.72 -10.18 -1.04
N ASN A 66 8.89 -8.85 -1.13
CA ASN A 66 9.78 -8.17 -2.08
C ASN A 66 9.53 -8.55 -3.54
N ILE A 67 8.27 -8.64 -3.93
CA ILE A 67 7.89 -9.13 -5.27
C ILE A 67 8.27 -8.17 -6.40
N VAL A 68 8.43 -6.88 -6.11
CA VAL A 68 8.82 -5.90 -7.14
C VAL A 68 10.17 -6.18 -7.79
N GLU A 69 11.03 -6.94 -7.11
CA GLU A 69 12.34 -7.35 -7.64
C GLU A 69 12.29 -8.69 -8.41
N LEU A 70 11.15 -9.41 -8.41
CA LEU A 70 11.05 -10.75 -8.97
C LEU A 70 10.60 -10.79 -10.42
N ASN A 71 9.77 -9.85 -10.85
CA ASN A 71 9.17 -9.82 -12.17
C ASN A 71 8.85 -8.37 -12.58
N SER A 72 9.01 -8.05 -13.88
CA SER A 72 8.77 -6.71 -14.42
C SER A 72 7.32 -6.23 -14.23
N VAL A 73 6.35 -7.13 -14.24
CA VAL A 73 4.93 -6.81 -13.97
C VAL A 73 4.79 -6.24 -12.57
N PHE A 74 5.46 -6.83 -11.58
CA PHE A 74 5.45 -6.33 -10.20
C PHE A 74 6.35 -5.11 -10.01
N THR A 75 7.44 -4.97 -10.76
CA THR A 75 8.26 -3.74 -10.76
C THR A 75 7.41 -2.51 -11.09
N ASN A 76 6.47 -2.64 -12.03
CA ASN A 76 5.55 -1.56 -12.40
C ASN A 76 4.61 -1.13 -11.26
N LEU A 77 4.45 -1.94 -10.21
CA LEU A 77 3.65 -1.57 -9.04
C LEU A 77 4.33 -0.52 -8.15
N ILE A 78 5.63 -0.30 -8.27
CA ILE A 78 6.35 0.69 -7.45
C ILE A 78 5.73 2.09 -7.60
N ASP A 79 5.34 2.45 -8.83
CA ASP A 79 4.85 3.78 -9.18
C ASP A 79 3.60 3.74 -10.08
N HIS A 80 2.85 2.65 -10.02
CA HIS A 80 1.69 2.44 -10.90
C HIS A 80 0.65 3.56 -10.73
N SER A 81 0.26 4.17 -11.84
CA SER A 81 -0.64 5.34 -11.85
C SER A 81 -2.00 5.10 -11.17
N ARG A 82 -2.47 3.85 -11.16
CA ARG A 82 -3.73 3.46 -10.51
C ARG A 82 -3.73 3.75 -9.00
N HIS A 83 -2.59 3.71 -8.33
CA HIS A 83 -2.58 3.81 -6.86
C HIS A 83 -1.50 4.72 -6.27
N VAL A 84 -0.40 5.00 -6.98
CA VAL A 84 0.69 5.77 -6.40
C VAL A 84 0.27 7.20 -6.03
N GLY A 85 -0.73 7.75 -6.72
CA GLY A 85 -1.29 9.06 -6.41
C GLY A 85 -1.90 9.15 -5.01
N PHE A 86 -2.54 8.09 -4.53
CA PHE A 86 -3.08 8.04 -3.16
C PHE A 86 -1.95 8.06 -2.13
N ALA A 87 -0.88 7.31 -2.37
CA ALA A 87 0.30 7.31 -1.51
C ALA A 87 1.01 8.67 -1.53
N TYR A 88 1.09 9.29 -2.71
CA TYR A 88 1.68 10.63 -2.87
C TYR A 88 0.85 11.71 -2.17
N ASP A 89 -0.48 11.62 -2.15
CA ASP A 89 -1.34 12.54 -1.40
C ASP A 89 -1.07 12.52 0.11
N ILE A 90 -0.61 11.40 0.64
CA ILE A 90 -0.35 11.23 2.08
C ILE A 90 1.10 11.59 2.41
N PHE A 91 2.07 11.06 1.68
CA PHE A 91 3.50 11.12 2.04
C PHE A 91 4.28 12.18 1.26
N GLY A 92 3.75 12.65 0.14
CA GLY A 92 4.40 13.66 -0.69
C GLY A 92 5.76 13.23 -1.20
N GLU A 93 6.69 14.17 -1.23
CA GLU A 93 8.08 13.97 -1.63
C GLU A 93 8.83 12.92 -0.78
N LEU A 94 8.27 12.56 0.38
CA LEU A 94 8.85 11.56 1.27
C LEU A 94 8.29 10.16 1.03
N LEU A 95 7.53 9.97 -0.05
CA LEU A 95 6.97 8.68 -0.43
C LEU A 95 8.07 7.63 -0.61
N LYS A 96 7.87 6.46 -0.02
CA LYS A 96 8.75 5.30 -0.08
C LYS A 96 7.97 4.01 -0.15
N LEU A 97 8.42 3.07 -0.96
CA LEU A 97 7.93 1.70 -0.93
C LEU A 97 8.42 1.01 0.35
N HIS A 98 7.48 0.51 1.14
CA HIS A 98 7.74 -0.18 2.40
C HIS A 98 7.80 -1.69 2.22
N GLN A 99 6.81 -2.26 1.52
CA GLN A 99 6.65 -3.70 1.35
C GLN A 99 5.85 -4.00 0.08
N SER A 100 6.13 -5.15 -0.52
CA SER A 100 5.38 -5.69 -1.65
C SER A 100 5.22 -7.19 -1.49
N GLN A 101 3.97 -7.71 -1.57
CA GLN A 101 3.66 -9.07 -1.17
C GLN A 101 2.66 -9.74 -2.12
N ILE A 102 2.82 -11.04 -2.30
CA ILE A 102 1.79 -11.94 -2.84
C ILE A 102 1.31 -12.83 -1.71
N PHE A 103 0.00 -13.10 -1.69
CA PHE A 103 -0.59 -14.14 -0.86
C PHE A 103 -1.47 -15.07 -1.68
N ILE A 104 -1.28 -16.37 -1.48
CA ILE A 104 -2.12 -17.44 -2.04
C ILE A 104 -2.74 -18.20 -0.88
N ARG A 105 -4.08 -18.32 -0.90
CA ARG A 105 -4.84 -19.12 0.04
C ARG A 105 -5.65 -20.16 -0.73
N PRO A 106 -5.26 -21.42 -0.67
CA PRO A 106 -5.94 -22.49 -1.41
C PRO A 106 -7.31 -22.81 -0.80
N PRO A 107 -8.15 -23.54 -1.54
CA PRO A 107 -9.35 -24.18 -0.99
C PRO A 107 -9.05 -25.00 0.26
N GLY A 108 -9.91 -24.91 1.27
CA GLY A 108 -9.75 -25.64 2.53
C GLY A 108 -8.63 -25.12 3.44
N ASP A 109 -8.00 -23.97 3.11
CA ASP A 109 -7.01 -23.35 3.98
C ASP A 109 -7.64 -22.88 5.30
N ASN A 110 -7.29 -23.55 6.38
CA ASN A 110 -7.77 -23.23 7.73
C ASN A 110 -6.89 -22.19 8.43
N ASN A 111 -5.89 -21.63 7.75
CA ASN A 111 -5.08 -20.57 8.30
C ASN A 111 -5.91 -19.29 8.47
N TYR A 112 -5.84 -18.73 9.64
CA TYR A 112 -6.45 -17.46 9.99
C TYR A 112 -5.46 -16.61 10.78
N ASN A 113 -5.69 -15.30 10.76
CA ASN A 113 -4.93 -14.40 11.61
C ASN A 113 -5.82 -13.91 12.76
N ILE A 114 -5.22 -13.71 13.92
CA ILE A 114 -5.87 -12.96 15.01
C ILE A 114 -6.02 -11.49 14.60
N TRP A 115 -6.84 -10.76 15.33
CA TRP A 115 -6.93 -9.31 15.17
C TRP A 115 -5.57 -8.66 15.41
N HIS A 116 -5.11 -7.88 14.45
CA HIS A 116 -3.84 -7.15 14.51
C HIS A 116 -3.88 -5.90 13.63
N PRO A 117 -3.10 -4.88 13.92
CA PRO A 117 -2.73 -3.83 12.99
C PRO A 117 -1.40 -4.18 12.31
N ASP A 118 -1.11 -3.52 11.21
CA ASP A 118 0.20 -3.60 10.55
C ASP A 118 1.15 -2.47 10.95
N GLY A 119 2.37 -2.53 10.44
CA GLY A 119 3.37 -1.48 10.54
C GLY A 119 3.84 -1.20 11.95
N ALA A 120 4.12 0.05 12.26
CA ALA A 120 4.67 0.47 13.54
C ALA A 120 3.75 0.18 14.74
N ARG A 121 2.44 0.09 14.50
CA ARG A 121 1.47 -0.24 15.54
C ARG A 121 1.55 -1.70 15.99
N ALA A 122 2.00 -2.61 15.12
CA ALA A 122 2.19 -4.02 15.46
C ALA A 122 3.41 -4.27 16.35
N LEU A 123 4.31 -3.28 16.49
CA LEU A 123 5.47 -3.40 17.36
C LEU A 123 5.04 -3.40 18.85
N PRO A 124 5.88 -3.94 19.75
CA PRO A 124 5.56 -4.06 21.18
C PRO A 124 5.16 -2.74 21.84
N TYR A 125 5.55 -1.61 21.28
CA TYR A 125 5.26 -0.29 21.81
C TYR A 125 3.98 0.35 21.26
N GLY A 126 3.29 -0.28 20.29
CA GLY A 126 2.03 0.19 19.77
C GLY A 126 2.07 1.59 19.16
N VAL A 127 3.16 1.94 18.47
CA VAL A 127 3.35 3.28 17.89
C VAL A 127 2.37 3.51 16.75
N PHE A 128 1.48 4.47 16.89
CA PHE A 128 0.57 4.91 15.83
C PHE A 128 0.26 6.39 15.93
N SER A 129 -0.30 6.94 14.87
CA SER A 129 -0.86 8.29 14.82
C SER A 129 -2.32 8.23 14.42
N SER A 130 -3.19 8.85 15.21
CA SER A 130 -4.63 8.94 14.92
C SER A 130 -4.96 9.90 13.76
N HIS A 131 -4.00 10.69 13.31
CA HIS A 131 -4.23 11.75 12.32
C HIS A 131 -3.42 11.60 11.05
N LEU A 132 -2.27 10.92 11.11
CA LEU A 132 -1.39 10.71 9.97
C LEU A 132 -1.07 9.22 9.83
N PRO A 133 -1.42 8.59 8.71
CA PRO A 133 -0.96 7.23 8.43
C PRO A 133 0.57 7.18 8.44
N LEU A 134 1.15 6.25 9.21
CA LEU A 134 2.59 5.94 9.13
C LEU A 134 2.89 4.93 8.02
N GLN A 135 1.86 4.26 7.55
CA GLN A 135 1.92 3.33 6.44
C GLN A 135 0.52 3.17 5.85
N ILE A 136 0.44 3.02 4.54
CA ILE A 136 -0.77 2.55 3.86
C ILE A 136 -0.48 1.28 3.09
N LYS A 137 -1.49 0.45 2.93
CA LYS A 137 -1.44 -0.82 2.18
C LYS A 137 -2.46 -0.78 1.05
N ILE A 138 -2.00 -0.98 -0.15
CA ILE A 138 -2.81 -1.11 -1.36
C ILE A 138 -2.99 -2.59 -1.64
N GLY A 139 -4.22 -3.06 -1.71
CA GLY A 139 -4.55 -4.45 -2.03
C GLY A 139 -5.12 -4.59 -3.44
N TYR A 140 -4.60 -5.52 -4.21
CA TYR A 140 -5.11 -5.95 -5.51
C TYR A 140 -5.75 -7.33 -5.34
N TRP A 141 -7.06 -7.41 -5.52
CA TRP A 141 -7.83 -8.62 -5.35
C TRP A 141 -8.05 -9.26 -6.71
N LEU A 142 -7.38 -10.38 -6.94
CA LEU A 142 -7.28 -11.01 -8.26
C LEU A 142 -8.26 -12.17 -8.46
N THR A 143 -8.96 -12.56 -7.40
CA THR A 143 -9.99 -13.61 -7.41
C THR A 143 -11.24 -13.14 -6.70
N ASP A 144 -12.40 -13.66 -7.10
CA ASP A 144 -13.65 -13.37 -6.42
C ASP A 144 -13.65 -13.96 -5.02
N ILE A 145 -13.96 -13.12 -4.04
CA ILE A 145 -14.22 -13.48 -2.64
C ILE A 145 -15.54 -12.88 -2.22
N SER A 146 -16.59 -13.14 -3.00
CA SER A 146 -17.89 -12.48 -2.93
C SER A 146 -18.73 -12.91 -1.71
N HIS A 147 -18.34 -13.97 -1.02
CA HIS A 147 -19.01 -14.50 0.17
C HIS A 147 -18.04 -14.58 1.35
N GLN A 148 -18.57 -14.71 2.56
CA GLN A 148 -17.76 -14.95 3.76
C GLN A 148 -17.04 -16.30 3.67
N LYS A 149 -15.95 -16.47 4.42
CA LYS A 149 -15.18 -17.71 4.52
C LYS A 149 -14.49 -18.12 3.21
N MET A 150 -14.14 -17.17 2.39
CA MET A 150 -13.30 -17.34 1.20
C MET A 150 -11.87 -16.81 1.44
N GLY A 151 -11.40 -16.87 2.67
CA GLY A 151 -10.16 -16.22 3.07
C GLY A 151 -10.27 -14.70 3.12
N ASN A 152 -11.44 -14.17 3.40
CA ASN A 152 -11.71 -12.74 3.37
C ASN A 152 -10.89 -11.99 4.42
N MET A 153 -10.45 -10.80 4.06
CA MET A 153 -9.99 -9.84 5.05
C MET A 153 -11.20 -9.26 5.78
N VAL A 154 -11.10 -9.18 7.11
CA VAL A 154 -12.08 -8.54 7.98
C VAL A 154 -11.42 -7.34 8.63
N VAL A 155 -12.07 -6.21 8.61
CA VAL A 155 -11.54 -4.97 9.18
C VAL A 155 -12.46 -4.42 10.25
N MET A 156 -11.91 -3.66 11.19
CA MET A 156 -12.68 -2.86 12.14
C MET A 156 -12.64 -1.39 11.71
N PRO A 157 -13.68 -0.89 11.00
CA PRO A 157 -13.71 0.49 10.53
C PRO A 157 -13.49 1.50 11.67
N GLY A 158 -12.68 2.53 11.40
CA GLY A 158 -12.37 3.58 12.39
C GLY A 158 -11.34 3.20 13.46
N SER A 159 -10.95 1.94 13.58
CA SER A 159 -10.02 1.47 14.62
C SER A 159 -8.59 2.02 14.49
N HIS A 160 -8.22 2.52 13.32
CA HIS A 160 -6.94 3.19 13.10
C HIS A 160 -6.76 4.48 13.93
N ARG A 161 -7.86 5.03 14.45
CA ARG A 161 -7.88 6.22 15.31
C ARG A 161 -8.01 5.91 16.81
N GLN A 162 -8.23 4.64 17.15
CA GLN A 162 -8.40 4.18 18.52
C GLN A 162 -7.11 3.57 19.06
N GLN A 163 -6.85 3.71 20.35
CA GLN A 163 -5.64 3.17 20.95
C GLN A 163 -5.67 1.65 21.07
N TYR A 164 -6.84 1.09 21.37
CA TYR A 164 -7.04 -0.35 21.59
C TYR A 164 -8.25 -0.87 20.83
N LEU A 165 -8.22 -2.20 20.57
CA LEU A 165 -9.37 -3.00 20.20
C LEU A 165 -9.51 -4.12 21.24
N ASP A 166 -10.72 -4.30 21.79
CA ASP A 166 -10.97 -5.22 22.91
C ASP A 166 -10.72 -6.69 22.57
N ALA A 167 -10.66 -7.04 21.29
CA ALA A 167 -10.52 -8.41 20.80
C ALA A 167 -9.15 -8.70 20.17
N TYR A 168 -8.11 -7.96 20.52
CA TYR A 168 -6.82 -8.04 19.81
C TYR A 168 -6.11 -9.42 19.95
N ASP A 169 -6.40 -10.20 20.95
CA ASP A 169 -5.80 -11.53 21.19
C ASP A 169 -6.65 -12.70 20.63
N THR A 170 -7.65 -12.42 19.81
CA THR A 170 -8.56 -13.41 19.26
C THR A 170 -8.73 -13.28 17.75
N HIS A 171 -9.22 -14.34 17.12
CA HIS A 171 -9.73 -14.36 15.75
C HIS A 171 -11.26 -14.31 15.67
N GLU A 172 -11.93 -14.28 16.82
CA GLU A 172 -13.39 -14.28 16.91
C GLU A 172 -13.98 -13.01 16.30
N SER A 173 -15.25 -13.12 15.91
CA SER A 173 -16.03 -12.01 15.40
C SER A 173 -16.27 -10.96 16.48
N VAL A 174 -16.11 -9.70 16.11
CA VAL A 174 -16.30 -8.55 17.00
C VAL A 174 -17.38 -7.64 16.43
N SER A 175 -18.26 -7.14 17.29
CA SER A 175 -19.33 -6.23 16.89
C SER A 175 -18.80 -5.01 16.15
N GLY A 176 -19.35 -4.71 14.98
CA GLY A 176 -18.93 -3.60 14.12
C GLY A 176 -17.86 -3.95 13.09
N GLU A 177 -17.39 -5.19 13.07
CA GLU A 177 -16.48 -5.64 12.02
C GLU A 177 -17.14 -5.60 10.62
N ARG A 178 -16.32 -5.44 9.60
CA ARG A 178 -16.73 -5.53 8.19
C ARG A 178 -15.92 -6.61 7.49
N ILE A 179 -16.60 -7.65 7.02
CA ILE A 179 -16.01 -8.68 6.17
C ILE A 179 -15.95 -8.13 4.75
N LEU A 180 -14.79 -8.16 4.13
CA LEU A 180 -14.61 -7.66 2.77
C LEU A 180 -14.98 -8.75 1.77
N CYS A 181 -16.23 -8.71 1.31
CA CYS A 181 -16.69 -9.52 0.18
C CYS A 181 -16.45 -8.73 -1.10
N LEU A 182 -15.46 -9.15 -1.90
CA LEU A 182 -14.94 -8.38 -3.03
C LEU A 182 -14.99 -9.21 -4.31
N THR A 183 -15.21 -8.54 -5.44
CA THR A 183 -15.04 -9.09 -6.78
C THR A 183 -13.59 -8.98 -7.24
N LYS A 184 -13.19 -9.88 -8.16
CA LYS A 184 -11.89 -9.76 -8.83
C LYS A 184 -11.77 -8.39 -9.51
N GLY A 185 -10.55 -7.86 -9.57
CA GLY A 185 -10.32 -6.52 -10.12
C GLY A 185 -10.54 -5.38 -9.14
N THR A 186 -11.03 -5.67 -7.93
CA THR A 186 -11.15 -4.66 -6.86
C THR A 186 -9.78 -4.26 -6.32
N MET A 187 -9.63 -2.97 -6.00
CA MET A 187 -8.49 -2.42 -5.27
C MET A 187 -8.94 -1.87 -3.92
N THR A 188 -8.17 -2.13 -2.88
CA THR A 188 -8.38 -1.53 -1.56
C THR A 188 -7.22 -0.63 -1.18
N ILE A 189 -7.50 0.47 -0.46
CA ILE A 189 -6.48 1.35 0.12
C ILE A 189 -6.76 1.42 1.60
N MET A 190 -5.82 0.93 2.40
CA MET A 190 -6.00 0.73 3.83
C MET A 190 -4.91 1.48 4.62
N ASN A 191 -5.31 2.18 5.67
CA ASN A 191 -4.40 2.64 6.71
C ASN A 191 -3.89 1.42 7.48
N SER A 192 -2.58 1.19 7.50
CA SER A 192 -2.02 -0.01 8.13
C SER A 192 -2.26 -0.08 9.65
N SER A 193 -2.65 1.02 10.28
CA SER A 193 -3.04 1.01 11.70
C SER A 193 -4.46 0.50 11.97
N ILE A 194 -5.25 0.21 10.93
CA ILE A 194 -6.58 -0.41 11.10
C ILE A 194 -6.44 -1.83 11.65
N TRP A 195 -7.25 -2.18 12.60
CA TRP A 195 -7.32 -3.55 13.08
C TRP A 195 -8.01 -4.44 12.06
N HIS A 196 -7.38 -5.56 11.75
CA HIS A 196 -7.89 -6.51 10.78
C HIS A 196 -7.47 -7.93 11.12
N ARG A 197 -8.18 -8.88 10.56
CA ARG A 197 -7.91 -10.31 10.58
C ARG A 197 -8.20 -10.93 9.23
N VAL A 198 -7.91 -12.21 9.06
CA VAL A 198 -8.23 -12.95 7.84
C VAL A 198 -8.99 -14.21 8.22
N GLU A 199 -10.09 -14.47 7.54
CA GLU A 199 -10.89 -15.69 7.70
C GLU A 199 -10.22 -16.90 7.04
N PRO A 200 -10.54 -18.13 7.48
CA PRO A 200 -10.23 -19.33 6.72
C PRO A 200 -10.83 -19.29 5.30
N ASN A 201 -10.26 -20.04 4.38
CA ASN A 201 -10.83 -20.27 3.06
C ASN A 201 -11.55 -21.62 3.02
N GLU A 202 -12.84 -21.62 3.33
CA GLU A 202 -13.70 -22.81 3.28
C GLU A 202 -14.33 -23.04 1.88
N SER A 203 -13.97 -22.19 0.89
CA SER A 203 -14.48 -22.27 -0.47
C SER A 203 -13.64 -23.15 -1.37
N GLU A 204 -14.13 -23.38 -2.59
CA GLU A 204 -13.41 -24.06 -3.67
C GLU A 204 -12.50 -23.12 -4.48
N VAL A 205 -12.45 -21.84 -4.13
CA VAL A 205 -11.70 -20.81 -4.87
C VAL A 205 -10.32 -20.62 -4.27
N MET A 206 -9.29 -20.73 -5.09
CA MET A 206 -7.93 -20.32 -4.70
C MET A 206 -7.85 -18.80 -4.66
N ARG A 207 -7.74 -18.22 -3.48
CA ARG A 207 -7.58 -16.77 -3.33
C ARG A 207 -6.16 -16.33 -3.67
N LYS A 208 -6.03 -15.41 -4.64
CA LYS A 208 -4.77 -14.74 -4.97
C LYS A 208 -4.93 -13.23 -4.80
N ASN A 209 -4.00 -12.60 -4.12
CA ASN A 209 -3.96 -11.14 -4.00
C ASN A 209 -2.53 -10.62 -3.87
N ILE A 210 -2.37 -9.35 -4.22
CA ILE A 210 -1.11 -8.60 -4.08
C ILE A 210 -1.34 -7.47 -3.09
N PHE A 211 -0.34 -7.21 -2.24
CA PHE A 211 -0.26 -6.00 -1.43
C PHE A 211 0.99 -5.20 -1.77
N VAL A 212 0.82 -3.88 -1.88
CA VAL A 212 1.90 -2.92 -1.99
C VAL A 212 1.73 -1.89 -0.87
N ALA A 213 2.72 -1.76 -0.02
CA ALA A 213 2.66 -0.84 1.11
C ALA A 213 3.66 0.32 0.95
N TYR A 214 3.21 1.52 1.32
CA TYR A 214 4.01 2.73 1.29
C TYR A 214 4.10 3.36 2.67
N CYS A 215 5.21 4.05 2.92
CA CYS A 215 5.47 4.74 4.17
C CYS A 215 6.29 6.02 3.93
N PRO A 216 6.44 6.87 4.94
CA PRO A 216 7.42 7.96 4.89
C PRO A 216 8.86 7.41 4.80
N SER A 217 9.72 8.13 4.13
CA SER A 217 11.09 7.71 3.80
C SER A 217 11.99 7.42 5.00
N TRP A 218 11.68 7.94 6.18
CA TRP A 218 12.43 7.67 7.42
C TRP A 218 12.09 6.32 8.08
N ILE A 219 11.06 5.61 7.59
CA ILE A 219 10.72 4.28 8.07
C ILE A 219 11.51 3.24 7.27
N THR A 220 12.08 2.26 7.94
CA THR A 220 12.82 1.16 7.29
C THR A 220 11.87 0.28 6.49
N PRO A 221 12.21 -0.15 5.26
CA PRO A 221 11.42 -1.13 4.52
C PRO A 221 11.30 -2.46 5.29
N ALA A 222 10.17 -3.14 5.14
CA ALA A 222 9.91 -4.39 5.85
C ALA A 222 10.38 -5.63 5.09
N ASP A 223 10.36 -5.59 3.77
CA ASP A 223 10.61 -6.77 2.92
C ASP A 223 12.04 -6.86 2.35
N ARG A 224 12.84 -5.80 2.48
CA ARG A 224 14.22 -5.75 1.98
C ARG A 224 15.07 -4.80 2.81
N TRP A 225 16.33 -5.12 2.89
CA TRP A 225 17.30 -4.22 3.51
C TRP A 225 17.81 -3.18 2.51
N GLN A 226 18.19 -3.64 1.33
CA GLN A 226 18.68 -2.81 0.22
C GLN A 226 18.48 -3.56 -1.10
N SER A 227 18.12 -2.83 -2.16
CA SER A 227 18.03 -3.36 -3.52
C SER A 227 19.41 -3.40 -4.18
N SER A 228 19.63 -4.36 -5.10
CA SER A 228 20.90 -4.43 -5.82
C SER A 228 21.08 -3.25 -6.79
N PRO A 229 22.32 -2.75 -6.97
CA PRO A 229 22.58 -1.67 -7.92
C PRO A 229 22.17 -2.04 -9.36
N GLU A 230 22.33 -3.31 -9.74
CA GLU A 230 21.99 -3.83 -11.06
C GLU A 230 20.48 -3.69 -11.31
N TRP A 231 19.66 -4.13 -10.38
CA TRP A 231 18.21 -4.01 -10.50
C TRP A 231 17.77 -2.53 -10.41
N MET A 232 18.36 -1.74 -9.53
CA MET A 232 18.07 -0.30 -9.45
C MET A 232 18.39 0.44 -10.76
N SER A 233 19.33 -0.05 -11.57
CA SER A 233 19.73 0.59 -12.83
C SER A 233 18.68 0.47 -13.94
N ILE A 234 17.79 -0.52 -13.87
CA ILE A 234 16.73 -0.74 -14.87
C ILE A 234 15.44 0.03 -14.56
N LEU A 235 15.32 0.58 -13.35
CA LEU A 235 14.15 1.33 -12.92
C LEU A 235 14.07 2.69 -13.61
N ASN A 236 12.85 3.17 -13.82
CA ASN A 236 12.63 4.57 -14.21
C ASN A 236 12.98 5.52 -13.04
N ARG A 237 12.95 6.84 -13.31
CA ARG A 237 13.32 7.86 -12.32
C ARG A 237 12.44 7.80 -11.07
N GLU A 238 11.11 7.78 -11.25
CA GLU A 238 10.14 7.80 -10.15
C GLU A 238 10.27 6.53 -9.30
N GLN A 239 10.44 5.38 -9.93
CA GLN A 239 10.67 4.11 -9.25
C GLN A 239 11.94 4.16 -8.39
N ARG A 240 13.06 4.65 -8.94
CA ARG A 240 14.32 4.80 -8.17
C ARG A 240 14.14 5.70 -6.95
N ILE A 241 13.42 6.81 -7.10
CA ILE A 241 13.16 7.72 -5.99
C ILE A 241 12.27 7.05 -4.94
N ILE A 242 11.19 6.38 -5.34
CA ILE A 242 10.27 5.70 -4.42
C ILE A 242 10.94 4.52 -3.70
N MET A 243 11.85 3.81 -4.35
CA MET A 243 12.61 2.73 -3.71
C MET A 243 13.55 3.22 -2.61
N ARG A 244 14.03 4.46 -2.69
CA ARG A 244 14.92 5.06 -1.66
C ARG A 244 16.13 4.18 -1.34
N SER A 245 16.75 3.58 -2.34
CA SER A 245 17.93 2.73 -2.17
C SER A 245 19.22 3.48 -2.56
N TYR A 246 19.50 4.58 -1.88
CA TYR A 246 20.67 5.40 -2.12
C TYR A 246 21.90 4.86 -1.38
N LYS A 247 23.09 5.07 -1.97
CA LYS A 247 24.37 4.71 -1.36
C LYS A 247 24.58 5.35 0.02
N TRP A 248 24.11 6.59 0.18
CA TRP A 248 24.22 7.33 1.43
C TRP A 248 22.92 7.17 2.23
N ALA A 249 23.03 6.62 3.42
CA ALA A 249 21.87 6.37 4.29
C ALA A 249 21.04 7.63 4.56
N TYR A 250 21.68 8.80 4.65
CA TYR A 250 21.01 10.08 4.78
C TYR A 250 20.02 10.37 3.63
N HIS A 251 20.40 10.01 2.41
CA HIS A 251 19.55 10.22 1.23
C HIS A 251 18.33 9.28 1.19
N ASN A 252 18.36 8.17 1.91
CA ASN A 252 17.20 7.30 2.01
C ASN A 252 16.05 7.98 2.76
N ALA A 253 16.37 8.83 3.74
CA ALA A 253 15.37 9.64 4.45
C ALA A 253 15.09 10.97 3.73
N LYS A 254 16.14 11.69 3.33
CA LYS A 254 16.06 12.96 2.62
C LYS A 254 16.79 12.86 1.28
N PRO A 255 16.08 12.66 0.16
CA PRO A 255 16.71 12.50 -1.16
C PRO A 255 17.57 13.70 -1.52
N PRO A 256 18.54 13.52 -2.42
CA PRO A 256 19.31 14.62 -2.95
C PRO A 256 18.42 15.59 -3.76
N ALA A 257 18.84 16.86 -3.84
CA ALA A 257 18.01 17.91 -4.45
C ALA A 257 17.69 17.65 -5.93
N GLU A 258 18.54 16.92 -6.66
CA GLU A 258 18.33 16.53 -8.04
C GLU A 258 17.17 15.55 -8.25
N ASP A 259 16.72 14.89 -7.21
CA ASP A 259 15.59 13.96 -7.25
C ASP A 259 14.26 14.62 -6.88
N PHE A 260 14.26 15.91 -6.63
CA PHE A 260 13.05 16.69 -6.46
C PHE A 260 12.65 17.41 -7.77
N PRO A 261 11.35 17.59 -8.00
CA PRO A 261 10.24 16.95 -7.33
C PRO A 261 10.07 15.48 -7.78
N LEU A 262 9.46 14.64 -6.96
CA LEU A 262 9.09 13.27 -7.37
C LEU A 262 8.12 13.32 -8.56
N PHE A 263 7.07 14.12 -8.44
CA PHE A 263 6.11 14.39 -9.51
C PHE A 263 5.88 15.89 -9.70
N LEU A 264 5.58 16.29 -10.92
CA LEU A 264 5.07 17.63 -11.21
C LEU A 264 3.66 17.80 -10.66
N ASP A 265 3.28 19.05 -10.40
CA ASP A 265 1.92 19.39 -9.99
C ASP A 265 0.88 18.87 -10.99
N ARG A 266 -0.23 18.30 -10.49
CA ARG A 266 -1.26 17.67 -11.30
C ARG A 266 -1.95 18.62 -12.25
N GLU A 267 -2.22 19.85 -11.81
CA GLU A 267 -2.97 20.85 -12.57
C GLU A 267 -2.07 21.61 -13.54
N THR A 268 -0.99 22.16 -13.03
CA THR A 268 -0.13 23.06 -13.77
C THR A 268 0.98 22.36 -14.55
N GLY A 269 1.44 21.20 -14.09
CA GLY A 269 2.61 20.51 -14.63
C GLY A 269 3.92 21.25 -14.38
N LEU A 270 3.95 22.17 -13.40
CA LEU A 270 5.14 22.91 -13.00
C LEU A 270 5.88 22.19 -11.88
N ASP A 271 7.18 22.49 -11.74
CA ASP A 271 7.98 22.03 -10.62
C ASP A 271 7.45 22.65 -9.33
N CYS A 272 7.28 21.81 -8.33
CA CYS A 272 7.04 22.27 -6.97
C CYS A 272 8.36 22.66 -6.32
N ASP A 273 8.41 23.81 -5.65
CA ASP A 273 9.58 24.19 -4.88
C ASP A 273 9.83 23.16 -3.75
N PRO A 274 10.96 22.45 -3.75
CA PRO A 274 11.23 21.41 -2.77
C PRO A 274 11.39 21.96 -1.34
N PHE A 275 11.63 23.25 -1.18
CA PHE A 275 11.76 23.92 0.12
C PHE A 275 10.42 24.43 0.66
N PHE A 276 9.49 24.71 -0.22
CA PHE A 276 8.13 25.04 0.15
C PHE A 276 7.27 23.83 -0.21
N TYR A 277 6.91 23.02 0.71
CA TYR A 277 5.89 21.96 0.62
C TYR A 277 4.56 22.47 0.06
N SER A 278 4.64 23.41 -0.92
CA SER A 278 3.57 24.33 -1.20
C SER A 278 2.35 23.64 -1.76
N ASP A 279 2.52 22.65 -2.62
CA ASP A 279 1.35 22.09 -3.30
C ASP A 279 0.78 20.89 -2.57
N HIS A 280 1.63 20.05 -1.93
CA HIS A 280 1.14 19.06 -0.98
C HIS A 280 0.48 19.70 0.22
N VAL A 281 1.12 20.70 0.81
CA VAL A 281 0.53 21.44 1.92
C VAL A 281 -0.71 22.17 1.46
N LYS A 282 -0.80 22.68 0.22
CA LYS A 282 -2.02 23.28 -0.34
C LYS A 282 -3.10 22.23 -0.60
N LEU A 283 -2.75 21.07 -1.17
CA LEU A 283 -3.69 19.98 -1.36
C LEU A 283 -4.18 19.45 -0.01
N HIS A 284 -3.27 19.21 0.92
CA HIS A 284 -3.62 18.87 2.29
C HIS A 284 -4.34 19.99 3.02
N ARG A 285 -4.01 21.26 2.83
CA ARG A 285 -4.74 22.39 3.40
C ARG A 285 -6.10 22.58 2.74
N ARG A 286 -6.24 22.36 1.43
CA ARG A 286 -7.55 22.37 0.76
C ARG A 286 -8.43 21.22 1.24
N LYS A 287 -7.85 20.04 1.43
CA LYS A 287 -8.53 18.85 1.98
C LYS A 287 -8.69 18.95 3.51
N ARG A 288 -7.81 19.70 4.21
CA ARG A 288 -7.84 19.97 5.66
C ARG A 288 -8.62 21.23 6.08
N LYS A 289 -9.50 21.75 5.26
CA LYS A 289 -10.47 22.76 5.72
C LYS A 289 -11.37 22.28 6.88
N ILE A 290 -11.12 21.11 7.41
CA ILE A 290 -11.78 20.48 8.57
C ILE A 290 -10.89 20.55 9.84
N MET A 291 -9.65 21.02 9.76
CA MET A 291 -8.87 21.28 10.97
C MET A 291 -9.28 22.66 11.54
N PRO A 292 -9.53 22.76 12.84
CA PRO A 292 -9.79 24.07 13.46
C PRO A 292 -8.63 25.02 13.18
N GLU A 293 -8.96 26.25 12.81
CA GLU A 293 -7.99 27.29 12.40
C GLU A 293 -6.98 27.68 13.49
N LYS A 294 -7.12 27.19 14.71
CA LYS A 294 -6.20 27.43 15.82
C LYS A 294 -6.08 26.19 16.71
N LEU A 295 -4.90 25.65 16.79
CA LEU A 295 -4.43 25.02 18.00
C LEU A 295 -3.91 26.17 18.88
N ASP A 296 -4.71 26.64 19.79
CA ASP A 296 -4.22 27.48 20.89
C ASP A 296 -3.43 26.55 21.83
N TYR A 297 -2.12 26.75 21.89
CA TYR A 297 -1.23 26.15 22.87
C TYR A 297 -1.33 26.97 24.20
#